data_dbd3d6b8453e9df38aa128e0d0ec4487
#
_entry.id   dbd3d6b8453e9df38aa128e0d0ec4487
#
_cell.length_a   1.000
_cell.length_b   1.000
_cell.length_c   1.000
_cell.angle_alpha   90.00
_cell.angle_beta   90.00
_cell.angle_gamma   90.00
#
_symmetry.space_group_name_H-M   'P 1'
#
loop_
_entity.id
_entity.type
_entity.pdbx_description
1 polymer ?
#
loop_
_entity_poly.entity_id
_entity_poly.type
_entity_poly.pdbx_seq_one_letter_code
_entity_poly.pdbx_strand_id
1 'polypeptide(L)'
;RYPGAQVDVPAPAYAFSFAPHRGWPQRFADAKDIHAYQEALAASEGLLGHLRLGTALVSATWDAPAARWRFRTAKGDTLEARYFVCSTGPL
;
A
#
# COMPACT_ATOMS: atom_id res chain seq x y z
N ARG A 1 9.72 7.42 7.69
CA ARG A 1 10.63 7.80 6.59
C ARG A 1 11.87 8.45 7.14
N TYR A 2 12.90 7.68 7.37
CA TYR A 2 14.17 8.12 7.90
C TYR A 2 15.30 7.63 6.99
N PRO A 3 16.43 8.36 6.91
CA PRO A 3 17.56 7.99 6.07
C PRO A 3 18.15 6.63 6.49
N GLY A 4 18.60 5.84 5.49
CA GLY A 4 19.25 4.56 5.75
C GLY A 4 18.32 3.43 6.20
N ALA A 5 17.00 3.57 6.01
CA ALA A 5 16.06 2.50 6.32
C ALA A 5 16.35 1.27 5.46
N GLN A 6 16.55 0.13 6.12
CA GLN A 6 16.77 -1.18 5.51
C GLN A 6 15.83 -2.20 6.13
N VAL A 7 15.59 -3.27 5.41
CA VAL A 7 14.82 -4.41 5.93
C VAL A 7 15.70 -5.27 6.84
N ASP A 8 15.09 -5.88 7.84
CA ASP A 8 15.73 -6.72 8.84
C ASP A 8 15.66 -8.23 8.53
N VAL A 9 14.97 -8.58 7.45
CA VAL A 9 14.92 -9.94 6.90
C VAL A 9 15.44 -9.95 5.46
N PRO A 10 15.91 -11.10 4.93
CA PRO A 10 16.39 -11.18 3.55
C PRO A 10 15.37 -10.65 2.53
N ALA A 11 15.85 -9.83 1.60
CA ALA A 11 15.02 -9.12 0.63
C ALA A 11 14.00 -9.99 -0.14
N PRO A 12 14.31 -11.26 -0.52
CA PRO A 12 13.33 -12.14 -1.16
C PRO A 12 12.03 -12.35 -0.36
N ALA A 13 12.07 -12.21 0.97
CA ALA A 13 10.88 -12.35 1.81
C ALA A 13 9.88 -11.17 1.65
N TYR A 14 10.32 -10.06 1.07
CA TYR A 14 9.47 -8.91 0.77
C TYR A 14 8.78 -8.99 -0.59
N ALA A 15 9.18 -9.94 -1.44
CA ALA A 15 8.48 -10.18 -2.69
C ALA A 15 7.17 -10.94 -2.45
N PHE A 16 6.13 -10.55 -3.17
CA PHE A 16 4.89 -11.32 -3.17
C PHE A 16 5.09 -12.67 -3.87
N SER A 17 4.43 -13.72 -3.38
CA SER A 17 4.58 -15.09 -3.91
C SER A 17 4.20 -15.20 -5.38
N PHE A 18 3.23 -14.40 -5.84
CA PHE A 18 2.79 -14.34 -7.24
C PHE A 18 3.68 -13.46 -8.13
N ALA A 19 4.58 -12.67 -7.53
CA ALA A 19 5.48 -11.75 -8.24
C ALA A 19 6.89 -11.81 -7.64
N PRO A 20 7.59 -12.96 -7.74
CA PRO A 20 8.93 -13.12 -7.18
C PRO A 20 9.90 -12.16 -7.85
N HIS A 21 10.76 -11.54 -7.07
CA HIS A 21 11.78 -10.63 -7.55
C HIS A 21 13.18 -11.19 -7.26
N ARG A 22 13.98 -11.34 -8.31
CA ARG A 22 15.35 -11.89 -8.22
C ARG A 22 16.45 -10.83 -8.35
N GLY A 23 16.07 -9.59 -8.64
CA GLY A 23 16.99 -8.49 -8.91
C GLY A 23 17.37 -7.65 -7.69
N TRP A 24 17.28 -8.21 -6.46
CA TRP A 24 17.69 -7.48 -5.28
C TRP A 24 19.18 -7.15 -5.30
N PRO A 25 19.58 -5.88 -5.15
CA PRO A 25 20.98 -5.49 -5.23
C PRO A 25 21.80 -6.01 -4.04
N GLN A 26 21.13 -6.30 -2.94
CA GLN A 26 21.78 -6.81 -1.71
C GLN A 26 20.81 -7.71 -0.91
N ARG A 27 21.40 -8.51 -0.01
CA ARG A 27 20.64 -9.47 0.81
C ARG A 27 19.56 -8.79 1.69
N PHE A 28 19.88 -7.62 2.25
CA PHE A 28 18.96 -6.78 3.02
C PHE A 28 18.74 -5.51 2.22
N ALA A 29 17.60 -5.42 1.55
CA ALA A 29 17.32 -4.33 0.64
C ALA A 29 17.10 -3.00 1.38
N ASP A 30 17.50 -1.90 0.75
CA ASP A 30 17.14 -0.57 1.19
C ASP A 30 15.65 -0.30 0.95
N ALA A 31 15.08 0.63 1.71
CA ALA A 31 13.70 1.03 1.53
C ALA A 31 13.37 1.48 0.11
N LYS A 32 14.35 2.12 -0.58
CA LYS A 32 14.21 2.54 -1.99
C LYS A 32 14.02 1.34 -2.93
N ASP A 33 14.70 0.22 -2.67
CA ASP A 33 14.63 -0.97 -3.53
C ASP A 33 13.28 -1.68 -3.36
N ILE A 34 12.80 -1.76 -2.11
CA ILE A 34 11.45 -2.27 -1.82
C ILE A 34 10.38 -1.39 -2.47
N HIS A 35 10.53 -0.07 -2.37
CA HIS A 35 9.60 0.89 -2.97
C HIS A 35 9.57 0.75 -4.50
N ALA A 36 10.75 0.68 -5.13
CA ALA A 36 10.86 0.49 -6.58
C ALA A 36 10.22 -0.82 -7.06
N TYR A 37 10.40 -1.91 -6.31
CA TYR A 37 9.72 -3.17 -6.57
C TYR A 37 8.19 -3.03 -6.50
N GLN A 38 7.67 -2.38 -5.46
CA GLN A 38 6.22 -2.17 -5.29
C GLN A 38 5.65 -1.27 -6.40
N GLU A 39 6.34 -0.21 -6.80
CA GLU A 39 5.90 0.66 -7.90
C GLU A 39 5.87 -0.09 -9.24
N ALA A 40 6.92 -0.85 -9.54
CA ALA A 40 6.97 -1.65 -10.76
C ALA A 40 5.86 -2.71 -10.79
N LEU A 41 5.59 -3.35 -9.66
CA LEU A 41 4.50 -4.32 -9.54
C LEU A 41 3.13 -3.66 -9.73
N ALA A 42 2.89 -2.52 -9.09
CA ALA A 42 1.63 -1.78 -9.25
C ALA A 42 1.38 -1.40 -10.71
N ALA A 43 2.43 -1.02 -11.44
CA ALA A 43 2.33 -0.72 -12.87
C ALA A 43 2.03 -1.97 -13.70
N SER A 44 2.75 -3.08 -13.47
CA SER A 44 2.58 -4.33 -14.24
C SER A 44 1.23 -5.00 -13.98
N GLU A 45 0.68 -4.87 -12.79
CA GLU A 45 -0.63 -5.41 -12.41
C GLU A 45 -1.81 -4.46 -12.72
N GLY A 46 -1.55 -3.35 -13.40
CA GLY A 46 -2.59 -2.39 -13.79
C GLY A 46 -3.24 -1.65 -12.62
N LEU A 47 -2.56 -1.53 -11.48
CA LEU A 47 -3.13 -0.96 -10.27
C LEU A 47 -3.09 0.58 -10.23
N LEU A 48 -2.31 1.22 -11.11
CA LEU A 48 -2.09 2.68 -11.06
C LEU A 48 -3.40 3.47 -11.15
N GLY A 49 -4.34 3.04 -11.97
CA GLY A 49 -5.67 3.66 -12.10
C GLY A 49 -6.57 3.50 -10.87
N HIS A 50 -6.22 2.61 -9.95
CA HIS A 50 -6.97 2.35 -8.71
C HIS A 50 -6.34 3.02 -7.49
N LEU A 51 -5.18 3.66 -7.63
CA LEU A 51 -4.49 4.35 -6.55
C LEU A 51 -4.98 5.79 -6.43
N ARG A 52 -5.22 6.22 -5.21
CA ARG A 52 -5.53 7.61 -4.86
C ARG A 52 -4.49 8.15 -3.90
N LEU A 53 -3.33 8.48 -4.45
CA LEU A 53 -2.22 9.04 -3.67
C LEU A 53 -2.53 10.47 -3.22
N GLY A 54 -1.87 10.93 -2.17
CA GLY A 54 -2.10 12.26 -1.59
C GLY A 54 -3.53 12.45 -1.07
N THR A 55 -4.19 11.34 -0.67
CA THR A 55 -5.59 11.33 -0.24
C THR A 55 -5.66 10.77 1.17
N ALA A 56 -5.69 11.64 2.16
CA ALA A 56 -5.85 11.25 3.56
C ALA A 56 -7.32 10.95 3.86
N LEU A 57 -7.58 9.83 4.51
CA LEU A 57 -8.91 9.53 5.07
C LEU A 57 -9.04 10.18 6.44
N VAL A 58 -10.15 10.88 6.66
CA VAL A 58 -10.49 11.49 7.97
C VAL A 58 -11.55 10.70 8.72
N SER A 59 -12.35 9.89 8.02
CA SER A 59 -13.29 8.99 8.67
C SER A 59 -13.60 7.77 7.80
N ALA A 60 -13.90 6.66 8.47
CA ALA A 60 -14.46 5.45 7.89
C ALA A 60 -15.64 5.01 8.80
N THR A 61 -16.84 4.95 8.27
CA THR A 61 -18.04 4.63 9.03
C THR A 61 -18.79 3.49 8.34
N TRP A 62 -19.20 2.49 9.12
CA TRP A 62 -20.03 1.41 8.63
C TRP A 62 -21.51 1.86 8.55
N ASP A 63 -22.09 1.75 7.37
CA ASP A 63 -23.50 1.97 7.13
C ASP A 63 -24.21 0.60 7.08
N ALA A 64 -24.82 0.21 8.18
CA ALA A 64 -25.44 -1.10 8.31
C ALA A 64 -26.63 -1.31 7.35
N PRO A 65 -27.55 -0.34 7.16
CA PRO A 65 -28.63 -0.49 6.19
C PRO A 65 -28.14 -0.69 4.75
N ALA A 66 -27.06 0.01 4.35
CA ALA A 66 -26.48 -0.11 3.02
C ALA A 66 -25.47 -1.26 2.91
N ALA A 67 -25.05 -1.88 4.02
CA ALA A 67 -24.00 -2.88 4.11
C ALA A 67 -22.72 -2.42 3.41
N ARG A 68 -22.28 -1.20 3.67
CA ARG A 68 -21.12 -0.56 3.04
C ARG A 68 -20.36 0.29 4.04
N TRP A 69 -19.07 0.42 3.78
CA TRP A 69 -18.23 1.42 4.40
C TRP A 69 -18.35 2.74 3.65
N ARG A 70 -18.51 3.83 4.40
CA ARG A 70 -18.46 5.20 3.90
C ARG A 70 -17.19 5.87 4.41
N PHE A 71 -16.43 6.43 3.48
CA PHE A 71 -15.18 7.12 3.76
C PHE A 71 -15.33 8.60 3.44
N ARG A 72 -14.67 9.43 4.24
CA ARG A 72 -14.50 10.84 3.93
C ARG A 72 -13.01 11.17 3.88
N THR A 73 -12.61 11.87 2.82
CA THR A 73 -11.24 12.34 2.63
C THR A 73 -11.05 13.73 3.24
N ALA A 74 -9.79 14.11 3.49
CA ALA A 74 -9.45 15.47 3.95
C ALA A 74 -9.81 16.55 2.93
N LYS A 75 -9.97 16.21 1.66
CA LYS A 75 -10.42 17.10 0.60
C LYS A 75 -11.93 17.25 0.51
N GLY A 76 -12.68 16.52 1.34
CA GLY A 76 -14.14 16.56 1.37
C GLY A 76 -14.83 15.56 0.45
N ASP A 77 -14.08 14.74 -0.31
CA ASP A 77 -14.67 13.70 -1.14
C ASP A 77 -15.20 12.57 -0.27
N THR A 78 -16.25 11.91 -0.76
CA THR A 78 -16.81 10.69 -0.16
C THR A 78 -16.60 9.50 -1.07
N LEU A 79 -16.33 8.35 -0.46
CA LEU A 79 -16.13 7.07 -1.14
C LEU A 79 -16.95 6.00 -0.43
N GLU A 80 -17.34 4.98 -1.16
CA GLU A 80 -18.01 3.81 -0.60
C GLU A 80 -17.31 2.53 -1.01
N ALA A 81 -17.23 1.57 -0.10
CA ALA A 81 -16.71 0.24 -0.39
C ALA A 81 -17.44 -0.83 0.43
N ARG A 82 -17.51 -2.03 -0.14
CA ARG A 82 -18.05 -3.19 0.57
C ARG A 82 -17.08 -3.68 1.65
N TYR A 83 -15.79 -3.60 1.37
CA TYR A 83 -14.73 -4.05 2.28
C TYR A 83 -13.77 -2.91 2.56
N PHE A 84 -13.22 -2.92 3.76
CA PHE A 84 -12.18 -1.98 4.18
C PHE A 84 -11.03 -2.75 4.81
N VAL A 85 -9.84 -2.60 4.24
CA VAL A 85 -8.59 -3.13 4.79
C VAL A 85 -7.71 -1.95 5.20
N CYS A 86 -7.38 -1.88 6.48
CA CYS A 86 -6.52 -0.83 7.03
C CYS A 86 -5.11 -1.38 7.22
N SER A 87 -4.14 -0.80 6.53
CA SER A 87 -2.73 -1.21 6.57
C SER A 87 -1.82 0.01 6.80
N THR A 88 -2.18 0.87 7.75
CA THR A 88 -1.47 2.13 8.02
C THR A 88 -0.20 1.95 8.84
N GLY A 89 0.07 0.74 9.31
CA GLY A 89 1.21 0.43 10.16
C GLY A 89 0.95 0.75 11.64
N PRO A 90 1.91 0.40 12.52
CA PRO A 90 1.78 0.57 13.98
C PRO A 90 2.18 1.97 14.48
N LEU A 91 2.79 2.80 13.64
CA LEU A 91 3.36 4.10 14.03
C LEU A 91 2.71 5.25 13.26
#